data_c1b84f8ca2cd97471d8a8c2e919bb8e0
#
_entry.id   c1b84f8ca2cd97471d8a8c2e919bb8e0
#
_cell.length_a   1.000
_cell.length_b   1.000
_cell.length_c   1.000
_cell.angle_alpha   90.00
_cell.angle_beta   90.00
_cell.angle_gamma   90.00
#
_symmetry.space_group_name_H-M   'P 1'
#
loop_
_entity.id
_entity.type
_entity.pdbx_description
1 polymer ?
#
loop_
_entity_poly.entity_id
_entity_poly.type
_entity_poly.pdbx_seq_one_letter_code
_entity_poly.pdbx_strand_id
1 'polypeptide(L)'
;PLIVIANHPYGILDGLTLGHILEHTRVDFRILANSVFRKAEEINRVVLPISFDEDKEAMALNIATRKRALSYLEDGGAIGIFPGGTVSTAVRPFAKPMDPGWRNFTARMIAKSGASVLPIYFDGHTSRLFQIASHTHNTLRMGLLIKEFGRRVDTPVRVSIGEPISSGALSAFAKDSKGMMDFLRKATYELSPDPLKSFDLGYEFEERHRM
;
A
#
# COMPACT_ATOMS: atom_id res chain seq x y z
N PRO A 1 16.89 -8.94 3.14
CA PRO A 1 15.83 -7.94 3.18
C PRO A 1 14.55 -8.42 2.51
N LEU A 2 13.39 -7.98 3.03
CA LEU A 2 12.08 -8.33 2.52
C LEU A 2 11.21 -7.08 2.36
N ILE A 3 10.55 -6.96 1.23
CA ILE A 3 9.49 -5.97 1.04
C ILE A 3 8.17 -6.72 0.82
N VAL A 4 7.19 -6.47 1.69
CA VAL A 4 5.84 -7.01 1.57
C VAL A 4 4.96 -5.96 0.92
N ILE A 5 4.38 -6.28 -0.21
CA ILE A 5 3.51 -5.38 -0.97
C ILE A 5 2.06 -5.88 -0.94
N ALA A 6 1.11 -4.96 -0.90
CA ALA A 6 -0.30 -5.32 -0.92
C ALA A 6 -1.15 -4.28 -1.64
N ASN A 7 -2.32 -4.72 -2.16
CA ASN A 7 -3.41 -3.83 -2.54
C ASN A 7 -4.06 -3.21 -1.30
N HIS A 8 -4.84 -2.15 -1.45
CA HIS A 8 -5.31 -1.33 -0.33
C HIS A 8 -6.84 -1.12 -0.30
N PRO A 9 -7.66 -2.20 -0.21
CA PRO A 9 -9.11 -2.08 -0.34
C PRO A 9 -9.83 -1.44 0.84
N TYR A 10 -9.30 -1.52 2.06
CA TYR A 10 -9.99 -1.11 3.29
C TYR A 10 -9.31 0.05 4.04
N GLY A 11 -8.11 0.44 3.64
CA GLY A 11 -7.37 1.53 4.27
C GLY A 11 -6.78 1.16 5.63
N ILE A 12 -7.29 1.73 6.72
CA ILE A 12 -6.75 1.53 8.07
C ILE A 12 -6.65 0.04 8.42
N LEU A 13 -7.68 -0.73 8.08
CA LEU A 13 -7.75 -2.16 8.40
C LEU A 13 -6.65 -2.97 7.70
N ASP A 14 -6.32 -2.65 6.45
CA ASP A 14 -5.25 -3.34 5.72
C ASP A 14 -3.90 -3.15 6.42
N GLY A 15 -3.62 -1.91 6.86
CA GLY A 15 -2.40 -1.59 7.60
C GLY A 15 -2.27 -2.37 8.89
N LEU A 16 -3.35 -2.45 9.67
CA LEU A 16 -3.39 -3.20 10.92
C LEU A 16 -3.28 -4.71 10.68
N THR A 17 -3.98 -5.24 9.67
CA THR A 17 -3.91 -6.67 9.32
C THR A 17 -2.52 -7.04 8.80
N LEU A 18 -1.90 -6.19 7.97
CA LEU A 18 -0.52 -6.41 7.52
C LEU A 18 0.46 -6.40 8.69
N GLY A 19 0.28 -5.47 9.64
CA GLY A 19 1.06 -5.43 10.88
C GLY A 19 0.91 -6.71 11.70
N HIS A 20 -0.31 -7.20 11.85
CA HIS A 20 -0.62 -8.45 12.55
C HIS A 20 0.07 -9.66 11.89
N ILE A 21 0.01 -9.78 10.56
CA ILE A 21 0.69 -10.85 9.81
C ILE A 21 2.20 -10.77 10.03
N LEU A 22 2.78 -9.58 9.94
CA LEU A 22 4.21 -9.38 10.11
C LEU A 22 4.66 -9.68 11.54
N GLU A 23 3.91 -9.26 12.54
CA GLU A 23 4.21 -9.52 13.96
C GLU A 23 4.27 -11.04 14.27
N HIS A 24 3.41 -11.83 13.64
CA HIS A 24 3.40 -13.30 13.84
C HIS A 24 4.52 -14.03 13.08
N THR A 25 5.14 -13.38 12.09
CA THR A 25 6.15 -14.01 11.24
C THR A 25 7.56 -13.44 11.44
N ARG A 26 7.68 -12.26 12.03
CA ARG A 26 8.95 -11.53 12.19
C ARG A 26 8.99 -10.83 13.55
N VAL A 27 10.14 -10.92 14.22
CA VAL A 27 10.37 -10.23 15.51
C VAL A 27 10.45 -8.71 15.30
N ASP A 28 10.98 -8.27 14.16
CA ASP A 28 11.10 -6.86 13.79
C ASP A 28 10.62 -6.60 12.38
N PHE A 29 9.81 -5.57 12.22
CA PHE A 29 9.28 -5.11 10.93
C PHE A 29 8.96 -3.62 10.97
N ARG A 30 8.77 -3.03 9.80
CA ARG A 30 8.27 -1.65 9.64
C ARG A 30 7.16 -1.62 8.59
N ILE A 31 6.28 -0.62 8.69
CA ILE A 31 5.23 -0.36 7.68
C ILE A 31 5.35 1.08 7.21
N LEU A 32 5.43 1.28 5.90
CA LEU A 32 5.30 2.62 5.32
C LEU A 32 3.84 3.05 5.39
N ALA A 33 3.56 4.11 6.13
CA ALA A 33 2.21 4.62 6.32
C ALA A 33 2.18 6.15 6.37
N ASN A 34 1.00 6.73 6.18
CA ASN A 34 0.82 8.18 6.28
C ASN A 34 1.29 8.70 7.65
N SER A 35 1.96 9.85 7.64
CA SER A 35 2.51 10.50 8.83
C SER A 35 1.46 10.80 9.91
N VAL A 36 0.18 10.88 9.58
CA VAL A 36 -0.92 11.03 10.54
C VAL A 36 -0.95 9.93 11.60
N PHE A 37 -0.50 8.71 11.25
CA PHE A 37 -0.44 7.57 12.17
C PHE A 37 0.64 7.69 13.25
N ARG A 38 1.57 8.64 13.13
CA ARG A 38 2.54 8.95 14.22
C ARG A 38 1.89 9.43 15.51
N LYS A 39 0.63 9.90 15.44
CA LYS A 39 -0.14 10.32 16.62
C LYS A 39 -0.60 9.13 17.48
N ALA A 40 -0.60 7.91 16.94
CA ALA A 40 -0.92 6.70 17.68
C ALA A 40 0.39 6.09 18.24
N GLU A 41 0.64 6.29 19.51
CA GLU A 41 1.91 5.91 20.17
C GLU A 41 2.18 4.41 20.06
N GLU A 42 1.13 3.58 20.12
CA GLU A 42 1.21 2.12 20.11
C GLU A 42 1.83 1.57 18.83
N ILE A 43 1.56 2.22 17.70
CA ILE A 43 2.05 1.77 16.39
C ILE A 43 3.24 2.60 15.89
N ASN A 44 3.57 3.70 16.55
CA ASN A 44 4.63 4.62 16.08
C ASN A 44 6.00 3.93 15.95
N ARG A 45 6.27 2.94 16.78
CA ARG A 45 7.52 2.15 16.75
C ARG A 45 7.72 1.37 15.45
N VAL A 46 6.62 0.95 14.78
CA VAL A 46 6.66 0.16 13.54
C VAL A 46 6.38 1.00 12.29
N VAL A 47 5.93 2.24 12.44
CA VAL A 47 5.61 3.10 11.30
C VAL A 47 6.84 3.83 10.76
N LEU A 48 7.07 3.71 9.46
CA LEU A 48 7.93 4.58 8.67
C LEU A 48 7.02 5.64 8.02
N PRO A 49 7.03 6.89 8.52
CA PRO A 49 6.05 7.88 8.11
C PRO A 49 6.36 8.45 6.72
N ILE A 50 5.35 8.54 5.88
CA ILE A 50 5.39 9.28 4.61
C ILE A 50 4.32 10.37 4.63
N SER A 51 4.58 11.49 3.96
CA SER A 51 3.60 12.54 3.71
C SER A 51 3.28 12.61 2.22
N PHE A 52 2.03 12.88 1.91
CA PHE A 52 1.55 13.14 0.56
C PHE A 52 1.41 14.64 0.27
N ASP A 53 1.73 15.51 1.25
CA ASP A 53 1.77 16.95 1.07
C ASP A 53 2.94 17.35 0.17
N GLU A 54 2.84 18.51 -0.48
CA GLU A 54 3.85 19.00 -1.44
C GLU A 54 4.74 20.10 -0.86
N ASP A 55 4.67 20.33 0.45
CA ASP A 55 5.52 21.31 1.12
C ASP A 55 6.95 20.80 1.37
N LYS A 56 7.82 21.71 1.76
CA LYS A 56 9.25 21.39 2.03
C LYS A 56 9.43 20.42 3.20
N GLU A 57 8.53 20.46 4.17
CA GLU A 57 8.58 19.62 5.37
C GLU A 57 8.22 18.16 4.98
N ALA A 58 7.19 17.97 4.18
CA ALA A 58 6.82 16.66 3.62
C ALA A 58 7.94 16.07 2.77
N MET A 59 8.58 16.88 1.93
CA MET A 59 9.73 16.44 1.13
C MET A 59 10.90 16.00 2.01
N ALA A 60 11.24 16.79 3.03
CA ALA A 60 12.31 16.46 3.97
C ALA A 60 12.00 15.16 4.75
N LEU A 61 10.76 15.01 5.23
CA LEU A 61 10.28 13.81 5.89
C LEU A 61 10.43 12.58 4.99
N ASN A 62 9.95 12.67 3.75
CA ASN A 62 9.99 11.57 2.79
C ASN A 62 11.43 11.16 2.43
N ILE A 63 12.37 12.11 2.32
CA ILE A 63 13.79 11.82 2.11
C ILE A 63 14.38 11.10 3.34
N ALA A 64 14.11 11.59 4.54
CA ALA A 64 14.58 10.98 5.78
C ALA A 64 14.02 9.56 5.97
N THR A 65 12.73 9.39 5.73
CA THR A 65 12.06 8.07 5.81
C THR A 65 12.65 7.09 4.80
N ARG A 66 12.89 7.54 3.56
CA ARG A 66 13.52 6.69 2.55
C ARG A 66 14.92 6.22 2.96
N LYS A 67 15.73 7.11 3.54
CA LYS A 67 17.06 6.76 4.03
C LYS A 67 16.98 5.72 5.14
N ARG A 68 16.08 5.91 6.10
CA ARG A 68 15.84 4.97 7.20
C ARG A 68 15.35 3.62 6.70
N ALA A 69 14.43 3.61 5.73
CA ALA A 69 13.89 2.39 5.12
C ALA A 69 15.00 1.58 4.42
N LEU A 70 15.87 2.24 3.65
CA LEU A 70 16.97 1.58 2.97
C LEU A 70 17.97 0.99 3.97
N SER A 71 18.40 1.76 4.97
CA SER A 71 19.30 1.26 6.02
C SER A 71 18.68 0.05 6.74
N TYR A 72 17.40 0.12 7.09
CA TYR A 72 16.71 -0.97 7.75
C TYR A 72 16.62 -2.25 6.88
N LEU A 73 16.44 -2.09 5.56
CA LEU A 73 16.48 -3.22 4.63
C LEU A 73 17.90 -3.79 4.49
N GLU A 74 18.94 -2.94 4.45
CA GLU A 74 20.35 -3.37 4.42
C GLU A 74 20.71 -4.25 5.61
N ASP A 75 20.12 -3.96 6.79
CA ASP A 75 20.25 -4.77 8.01
C ASP A 75 19.39 -6.05 7.99
N GLY A 76 18.77 -6.40 6.86
CA GLY A 76 17.94 -7.60 6.71
C GLY A 76 16.50 -7.45 7.16
N GLY A 77 16.04 -6.23 7.44
CA GLY A 77 14.69 -5.93 7.90
C GLY A 77 13.57 -6.27 6.91
N ALA A 78 12.33 -6.22 7.39
CA ALA A 78 11.12 -6.41 6.61
C ALA A 78 10.26 -5.13 6.59
N ILE A 79 9.82 -4.69 5.41
CA ILE A 79 8.98 -3.50 5.26
C ILE A 79 7.68 -3.83 4.53
N GLY A 80 6.55 -3.54 5.17
CA GLY A 80 5.22 -3.58 4.55
C GLY A 80 4.90 -2.27 3.82
N ILE A 81 4.33 -2.36 2.63
CA ILE A 81 4.03 -1.20 1.78
C ILE A 81 2.72 -1.43 1.03
N PHE A 82 1.93 -0.36 0.90
CA PHE A 82 0.81 -0.25 -0.02
C PHE A 82 1.20 0.68 -1.18
N PRO A 83 1.73 0.13 -2.29
CA PRO A 83 2.38 0.97 -3.32
C PRO A 83 1.43 1.89 -4.08
N GLY A 84 0.12 1.62 -4.04
CA GLY A 84 -0.92 2.50 -4.57
C GLY A 84 -1.03 3.84 -3.83
N GLY A 85 -0.59 3.89 -2.56
CA GLY A 85 -0.56 5.08 -1.72
C GLY A 85 -1.92 5.61 -1.29
N THR A 86 -3.01 5.01 -1.76
CA THR A 86 -4.39 5.39 -1.41
C THR A 86 -5.30 4.17 -1.43
N VAL A 87 -6.45 4.29 -0.77
CA VAL A 87 -7.47 3.21 -0.73
C VAL A 87 -8.03 2.95 -2.13
N SER A 88 -8.12 1.67 -2.49
CA SER A 88 -8.66 1.22 -3.78
C SER A 88 -10.03 1.85 -4.05
N THR A 89 -10.12 2.55 -5.18
CA THR A 89 -11.32 3.30 -5.55
C THR A 89 -11.71 2.98 -6.99
N ALA A 90 -13.00 2.79 -7.22
CA ALA A 90 -13.54 2.52 -8.55
C ALA A 90 -13.44 3.77 -9.44
N VAL A 91 -13.07 3.60 -10.71
CA VAL A 91 -13.02 4.70 -11.69
C VAL A 91 -14.41 5.28 -12.00
N ARG A 92 -15.43 4.42 -11.93
CA ARG A 92 -16.83 4.80 -12.18
C ARG A 92 -17.71 4.24 -11.05
N PRO A 93 -18.85 4.90 -10.74
CA PRO A 93 -19.83 4.30 -9.84
C PRO A 93 -20.18 2.87 -10.29
N PHE A 94 -20.21 1.95 -9.34
CA PHE A 94 -20.49 0.51 -9.53
C PHE A 94 -19.41 -0.33 -10.24
N ALA A 95 -18.30 0.24 -10.70
CA ALA A 95 -17.14 -0.55 -11.13
C ALA A 95 -16.45 -1.21 -9.94
N LYS A 96 -15.59 -2.20 -10.21
CA LYS A 96 -14.77 -2.84 -9.18
C LYS A 96 -13.73 -1.83 -8.67
N PRO A 97 -13.64 -1.59 -7.36
CA PRO A 97 -12.57 -0.79 -6.80
C PRO A 97 -11.22 -1.47 -6.99
N MET A 98 -10.26 -0.72 -7.47
CA MET A 98 -8.89 -1.17 -7.71
C MET A 98 -7.92 -0.11 -7.21
N ASP A 99 -6.68 -0.48 -6.97
CA ASP A 99 -5.63 0.51 -6.72
C ASP A 99 -5.35 1.35 -7.98
N PRO A 100 -4.98 2.60 -7.81
CA PRO A 100 -4.42 3.39 -8.90
C PRO A 100 -3.07 2.82 -9.38
N GLY A 101 -2.38 3.50 -10.26
CA GLY A 101 -1.02 3.16 -10.65
C GLY A 101 -0.09 3.09 -9.43
N TRP A 102 0.65 1.99 -9.30
CA TRP A 102 1.58 1.83 -8.19
C TRP A 102 2.81 2.72 -8.36
N ARG A 103 3.25 3.35 -7.28
CA ARG A 103 4.26 4.42 -7.31
C ARG A 103 5.68 3.88 -7.47
N ASN A 104 6.45 4.51 -8.34
CA ASN A 104 7.85 4.18 -8.64
C ASN A 104 8.80 4.27 -7.44
N PHE A 105 8.38 4.90 -6.34
CA PHE A 105 9.14 4.94 -5.10
C PHE A 105 9.48 3.54 -4.60
N THR A 106 8.51 2.62 -4.60
CA THR A 106 8.67 1.23 -4.17
C THR A 106 9.66 0.48 -5.06
N ALA A 107 9.57 0.63 -6.39
CA ALA A 107 10.52 0.02 -7.32
C ALA A 107 11.97 0.47 -7.05
N ARG A 108 12.17 1.78 -6.80
CA ARG A 108 13.50 2.32 -6.48
C ARG A 108 14.06 1.78 -5.16
N MET A 109 13.20 1.50 -4.20
CA MET A 109 13.59 0.92 -2.93
C MET A 109 13.97 -0.56 -3.10
N ILE A 110 13.18 -1.33 -3.85
CA ILE A 110 13.48 -2.73 -4.20
C ILE A 110 14.83 -2.81 -4.93
N ALA A 111 15.02 -2.03 -5.99
CA ALA A 111 16.24 -2.04 -6.79
C ALA A 111 17.49 -1.69 -5.99
N LYS A 112 17.38 -0.78 -5.00
CA LYS A 112 18.52 -0.35 -4.18
C LYS A 112 18.85 -1.31 -3.05
N SER A 113 17.85 -1.92 -2.43
CA SER A 113 18.04 -2.82 -1.29
C SER A 113 18.33 -4.27 -1.70
N GLY A 114 18.06 -4.65 -2.96
CA GLY A 114 18.12 -6.05 -3.38
C GLY A 114 17.13 -6.95 -2.64
N ALA A 115 16.06 -6.37 -2.08
CA ALA A 115 15.06 -7.12 -1.34
C ALA A 115 14.26 -8.07 -2.22
N SER A 116 13.93 -9.25 -1.67
CA SER A 116 12.85 -10.08 -2.21
C SER A 116 11.51 -9.41 -1.93
N VAL A 117 10.51 -9.69 -2.78
CA VAL A 117 9.19 -9.08 -2.66
C VAL A 117 8.14 -10.16 -2.43
N LEU A 118 7.33 -10.00 -1.37
CA LEU A 118 6.20 -10.88 -1.06
C LEU A 118 4.90 -10.15 -1.39
N PRO A 119 4.14 -10.59 -2.40
CA PRO A 119 2.83 -10.01 -2.69
C PRO A 119 1.75 -10.59 -1.77
N ILE A 120 0.89 -9.71 -1.27
CA ILE A 120 -0.30 -10.06 -0.47
C ILE A 120 -1.52 -9.39 -1.10
N TYR A 121 -2.59 -10.16 -1.28
CA TYR A 121 -3.85 -9.64 -1.76
C TYR A 121 -4.89 -9.64 -0.64
N PHE A 122 -5.46 -8.48 -0.37
CA PHE A 122 -6.64 -8.30 0.49
C PHE A 122 -7.89 -8.38 -0.35
N ASP A 123 -8.76 -9.35 -0.05
CA ASP A 123 -10.02 -9.54 -0.78
C ASP A 123 -11.11 -8.63 -0.23
N GLY A 124 -11.82 -7.97 -1.15
CA GLY A 124 -12.98 -7.13 -0.87
C GLY A 124 -12.77 -5.65 -1.22
N HIS A 125 -13.63 -4.81 -0.64
CA HIS A 125 -13.65 -3.36 -0.90
C HIS A 125 -14.48 -2.61 0.15
N THR A 126 -14.33 -1.30 0.21
CA THR A 126 -15.18 -0.37 0.97
C THR A 126 -16.58 -0.28 0.39
N SER A 127 -17.53 0.27 1.17
CA SER A 127 -18.93 0.42 0.75
C SER A 127 -19.10 1.33 -0.47
N ARG A 128 -20.23 1.17 -1.16
CA ARG A 128 -20.60 2.05 -2.28
C ARG A 128 -20.67 3.52 -1.88
N LEU A 129 -21.09 3.81 -0.65
CA LEU A 129 -21.13 5.16 -0.13
C LEU A 129 -19.72 5.77 -0.07
N PHE A 130 -18.74 5.03 0.44
CA PHE A 130 -17.35 5.46 0.43
C PHE A 130 -16.82 5.67 -1.00
N GLN A 131 -17.16 4.75 -1.92
CA GLN A 131 -16.75 4.85 -3.32
C GLN A 131 -17.29 6.14 -3.99
N ILE A 132 -18.56 6.46 -3.79
CA ILE A 132 -19.17 7.68 -4.32
C ILE A 132 -18.55 8.93 -3.67
N ALA A 133 -18.43 8.95 -2.35
CA ALA A 133 -17.84 10.07 -1.63
C ALA A 133 -16.39 10.33 -2.03
N SER A 134 -15.65 9.28 -2.42
CA SER A 134 -14.28 9.39 -2.90
C SER A 134 -14.15 10.18 -4.21
N HIS A 135 -15.23 10.40 -4.94
CA HIS A 135 -15.27 11.23 -6.14
C HIS A 135 -15.71 12.68 -5.87
N THR A 136 -16.10 12.99 -4.65
CA THR A 136 -16.69 14.31 -4.32
C THR A 136 -15.75 15.18 -3.49
N HIS A 137 -15.33 14.71 -2.31
CA HIS A 137 -14.57 15.55 -1.38
C HIS A 137 -13.67 14.73 -0.46
N ASN A 138 -12.40 15.18 -0.30
CA ASN A 138 -11.41 14.46 0.51
C ASN A 138 -11.79 14.34 1.99
N THR A 139 -12.31 15.41 2.61
CA THR A 139 -12.71 15.38 4.02
C THR A 139 -13.83 14.37 4.26
N LEU A 140 -14.81 14.29 3.34
CA LEU A 140 -15.88 13.31 3.43
C LEU A 140 -15.35 11.88 3.28
N ARG A 141 -14.43 11.66 2.33
CA ARG A 141 -13.72 10.41 2.15
C ARG A 141 -13.02 9.97 3.44
N MET A 142 -12.24 10.86 4.05
CA MET A 142 -11.49 10.56 5.28
C MET A 142 -12.42 10.24 6.46
N GLY A 143 -13.50 11.00 6.65
CA GLY A 143 -14.49 10.72 7.69
C GLY A 143 -15.19 9.37 7.49
N LEU A 144 -15.53 9.05 6.25
CA LEU A 144 -16.14 7.75 5.92
C LEU A 144 -15.17 6.58 6.08
N LEU A 145 -13.87 6.79 5.90
CA LEU A 145 -12.88 5.73 6.10
C LEU A 145 -12.88 5.19 7.54
N ILE A 146 -13.04 6.08 8.53
CA ILE A 146 -13.19 5.69 9.94
C ILE A 146 -14.48 4.86 10.13
N LYS A 147 -15.57 5.27 9.47
CA LYS A 147 -16.83 4.50 9.52
C LYS A 147 -16.71 3.13 8.86
N GLU A 148 -16.01 3.04 7.73
CA GLU A 148 -15.73 1.76 7.06
C GLU A 148 -14.93 0.82 7.96
N PHE A 149 -13.92 1.35 8.65
CA PHE A 149 -13.16 0.59 9.63
C PHE A 149 -14.06 0.05 10.76
N GLY A 150 -14.87 0.92 11.39
CA GLY A 150 -15.80 0.51 12.45
C GLY A 150 -16.80 -0.57 12.03
N ARG A 151 -17.21 -0.58 10.75
CA ARG A 151 -18.12 -1.61 10.20
C ARG A 151 -17.45 -2.97 10.01
N ARG A 152 -16.14 -3.01 10.01
CA ARG A 152 -15.34 -4.23 9.81
C ARG A 152 -14.82 -4.83 11.11
N VAL A 153 -15.01 -4.16 12.24
CA VAL A 153 -14.73 -4.74 13.56
C VAL A 153 -15.54 -6.05 13.69
N ASP A 154 -14.91 -7.09 14.20
CA ASP A 154 -15.45 -8.44 14.36
C ASP A 154 -15.90 -9.13 13.06
N THR A 155 -15.39 -8.68 11.91
CA THR A 155 -15.65 -9.38 10.65
C THR A 155 -14.34 -9.98 10.09
N PRO A 156 -14.41 -11.13 9.40
CA PRO A 156 -13.22 -11.75 8.83
C PRO A 156 -12.63 -10.91 7.70
N VAL A 157 -11.31 -10.82 7.67
CA VAL A 157 -10.54 -10.27 6.54
C VAL A 157 -9.90 -11.43 5.79
N ARG A 158 -10.25 -11.58 4.52
CA ARG A 158 -9.66 -12.62 3.67
C ARG A 158 -8.39 -12.09 3.03
N VAL A 159 -7.33 -12.89 3.13
CA VAL A 159 -6.00 -12.53 2.62
C VAL A 159 -5.44 -13.71 1.84
N SER A 160 -4.89 -13.45 0.66
CA SER A 160 -4.11 -14.40 -0.12
C SER A 160 -2.65 -13.98 -0.12
N ILE A 161 -1.75 -14.87 0.28
CA ILE A 161 -0.31 -14.61 0.32
C ILE A 161 0.32 -15.38 -0.83
N GLY A 162 1.07 -14.68 -1.68
CA GLY A 162 1.75 -15.27 -2.82
C GLY A 162 3.14 -15.82 -2.51
N GLU A 163 3.82 -16.31 -3.53
CA GLU A 163 5.20 -16.75 -3.42
C GLU A 163 6.16 -15.56 -3.42
N PRO A 164 7.27 -15.62 -2.67
CA PRO A 164 8.28 -14.58 -2.70
C PRO A 164 8.93 -14.46 -4.08
N ILE A 165 8.94 -13.26 -4.63
CA ILE A 165 9.62 -12.92 -5.88
C ILE A 165 11.05 -12.50 -5.55
N SER A 166 12.03 -13.25 -6.04
CA SER A 166 13.43 -12.99 -5.74
C SER A 166 13.94 -11.69 -6.37
N SER A 167 14.96 -11.09 -5.74
CA SER A 167 15.64 -9.91 -6.31
C SER A 167 16.25 -10.19 -7.69
N GLY A 168 16.69 -11.43 -7.94
CA GLY A 168 17.18 -11.86 -9.24
C GLY A 168 16.10 -11.78 -10.32
N ALA A 169 14.88 -12.23 -10.04
CA ALA A 169 13.75 -12.11 -10.98
C ALA A 169 13.38 -10.65 -11.26
N LEU A 170 13.53 -9.76 -10.27
CA LEU A 170 13.24 -8.32 -10.40
C LEU A 170 14.36 -7.52 -11.07
N SER A 171 15.56 -8.10 -11.21
CA SER A 171 16.69 -7.43 -11.87
C SER A 171 16.44 -7.07 -13.34
N ALA A 172 15.56 -7.82 -14.02
CA ALA A 172 15.11 -7.50 -15.37
C ALA A 172 14.45 -6.11 -15.49
N PHE A 173 13.89 -5.61 -14.39
CA PHE A 173 13.24 -4.30 -14.30
C PHE A 173 14.14 -3.20 -13.71
N ALA A 174 15.44 -3.42 -13.52
CA ALA A 174 16.32 -2.49 -12.80
C ALA A 174 16.33 -1.05 -13.36
N LYS A 175 16.08 -0.91 -14.67
CA LYS A 175 16.01 0.39 -15.37
C LYS A 175 14.57 0.80 -15.71
N ASP A 176 13.60 -0.03 -15.43
CA ASP A 176 12.18 0.20 -15.71
C ASP A 176 11.34 0.12 -14.42
N SER A 177 11.38 1.20 -13.65
CA SER A 177 10.61 1.29 -12.40
C SER A 177 9.11 1.17 -12.63
N LYS A 178 8.60 1.66 -13.77
CA LYS A 178 7.17 1.56 -14.09
C LYS A 178 6.79 0.12 -14.41
N GLY A 179 7.52 -0.54 -15.30
CA GLY A 179 7.30 -1.94 -15.64
C GLY A 179 7.41 -2.85 -14.41
N MET A 180 8.35 -2.59 -13.49
CA MET A 180 8.43 -3.31 -12.21
C MET A 180 7.13 -3.17 -11.41
N MET A 181 6.61 -1.95 -11.26
CA MET A 181 5.40 -1.72 -10.46
C MET A 181 4.14 -2.31 -11.13
N ASP A 182 4.04 -2.23 -12.46
CA ASP A 182 2.95 -2.85 -13.21
C ASP A 182 2.99 -4.39 -13.07
N PHE A 183 4.18 -5.00 -13.16
CA PHE A 183 4.38 -6.44 -12.93
C PHE A 183 3.97 -6.84 -11.49
N LEU A 184 4.48 -6.14 -10.49
CA LEU A 184 4.21 -6.46 -9.09
C LEU A 184 2.74 -6.24 -8.72
N ARG A 185 2.10 -5.20 -9.26
CA ARG A 185 0.68 -4.96 -9.10
C ARG A 185 -0.12 -6.12 -9.71
N LYS A 186 0.20 -6.52 -10.93
CA LYS A 186 -0.45 -7.65 -11.60
C LYS A 186 -0.29 -8.93 -10.77
N ALA A 187 0.93 -9.28 -10.36
CA ALA A 187 1.21 -10.46 -9.54
C ALA A 187 0.41 -10.47 -8.23
N THR A 188 0.24 -9.29 -7.59
CA THR A 188 -0.59 -9.17 -6.39
C THR A 188 -2.07 -9.42 -6.68
N TYR A 189 -2.61 -8.83 -7.75
CA TYR A 189 -4.02 -8.99 -8.10
C TYR A 189 -4.37 -10.37 -8.66
N GLU A 190 -3.40 -11.11 -9.21
CA GLU A 190 -3.57 -12.51 -9.64
C GLU A 190 -3.77 -13.47 -8.45
N LEU A 191 -3.46 -13.05 -7.23
CA LEU A 191 -3.77 -13.79 -6.00
C LEU A 191 -5.26 -13.72 -5.60
N SER A 192 -6.07 -12.94 -6.32
CA SER A 192 -7.51 -12.85 -6.05
C SER A 192 -8.16 -14.23 -6.16
N PRO A 193 -8.95 -14.69 -5.16
CA PRO A 193 -9.68 -15.95 -5.25
C PRO A 193 -10.70 -15.96 -6.39
N ASP A 194 -11.20 -14.78 -6.74
CA ASP A 194 -12.09 -14.59 -7.89
C ASP A 194 -11.28 -14.05 -9.07
N PRO A 195 -11.22 -14.77 -10.22
CA PRO A 195 -10.50 -14.31 -11.39
C PRO A 195 -10.92 -12.91 -11.83
N LEU A 196 -9.94 -12.03 -11.98
CA LEU A 196 -10.19 -10.67 -12.43
C LEU A 196 -10.37 -10.64 -13.95
N LYS A 197 -11.43 -9.97 -14.42
CA LYS A 197 -11.68 -9.80 -15.86
C LYS A 197 -10.70 -8.82 -16.51
N SER A 198 -10.16 -7.87 -15.74
CA SER A 198 -9.16 -6.90 -16.17
C SER A 198 -8.30 -6.45 -14.98
N PHE A 199 -7.13 -5.90 -15.28
CA PHE A 199 -6.23 -5.28 -14.29
C PHE A 199 -6.24 -3.75 -14.43
N ASP A 200 -7.39 -3.19 -14.80
CA ASP A 200 -7.55 -1.74 -14.97
C ASP A 200 -7.11 -0.98 -13.71
N LEU A 201 -6.63 0.24 -13.90
CA LEU A 201 -6.25 1.10 -12.80
C LEU A 201 -7.50 1.62 -12.09
N GLY A 202 -7.40 1.77 -10.78
CA GLY A 202 -8.38 2.46 -9.98
C GLY A 202 -8.31 3.98 -10.14
N TYR A 203 -9.25 4.67 -9.52
CA TYR A 203 -9.32 6.12 -9.53
C TYR A 203 -8.18 6.73 -8.70
N GLU A 204 -7.45 7.67 -9.29
CA GLU A 204 -6.40 8.43 -8.60
C GLU A 204 -6.94 9.77 -8.14
N PHE A 205 -7.23 9.87 -6.85
CA PHE A 205 -7.87 11.05 -6.26
C PHE A 205 -6.95 12.28 -6.29
N GLU A 206 -5.65 12.11 -6.11
CA GLU A 206 -4.70 13.20 -5.98
C GLU A 206 -4.51 14.03 -7.25
N GLU A 207 -4.63 13.43 -8.45
CA GLU A 207 -4.49 14.17 -9.72
C GLU A 207 -5.60 15.20 -9.95
N ARG A 208 -6.80 14.95 -9.43
CA ARG A 208 -7.97 15.81 -9.65
C ARG A 208 -8.00 17.05 -8.76
N HIS A 209 -7.24 17.08 -7.68
CA HIS A 209 -7.16 18.20 -6.73
C HIS A 209 -5.86 18.98 -6.83
N ARG A 210 -5.06 18.73 -7.86
CA ARG A 210 -3.85 19.49 -8.19
C ARG A 210 -4.12 20.75 -9.05
N MET A 211 -5.38 21.18 -9.17
CA MET A 211 -5.74 22.46 -9.80
C MET A 211 -6.08 23.50 -8.73
#